data_c8f74ba91b4d66217c97cce4694c943c
#
_entry.id   c8f74ba91b4d66217c97cce4694c943c
#
_cell.length_a   1.000
_cell.length_b   1.000
_cell.length_c   1.000
_cell.angle_alpha   90.00
_cell.angle_beta   90.00
_cell.angle_gamma   90.00
#
_symmetry.space_group_name_H-M   'P 1'
#
loop_
_entity.id
_entity.type
_entity.pdbx_description
1 polymer ?
#
loop_
_entity_poly.entity_id
_entity_poly.type
_entity_poly.pdbx_seq_one_letter_code
_entity_poly.pdbx_strand_id
1 'polypeptide(L)'
;MTEAFRKDTMRTMRKTMNRFCSILLIVALGVGFFAGVRATGDDMRDTASDYYIDYNAMDVKVLSTLGFSENDVAAVAAVDGVKQVYAGKYVDCLTLCHDNFLTRVFSLPQNPDSPETMNRLRVLEGQLPQAADECVIDEKIQYKYHFELGQTLSLGSADPTDDLENELEHTEYTIVGIVNSPMYLDMTRRGSTTVGDGSLDAYLYVLEENFTAKYYTELYVTAEGSGDLNCYTEEYDTLAAALKDALEPVGEARGELRMQEMADYLNEKIPEARDKIADAEEQLADAEQQLTDAANELADARKQIEDGEKELEDGRAELEKQKKQYAEYEKKYEEGKQQLEAAKLQMVAVDAAKAQLTAGKAQINAILGRMVNLPEDSVLLPILADSLAPTLNELTDSNGKKLNLGDKLYDADGNVTPATVKATQTAVNDYFSTMEKQITSAASQYESGKKELEDSRKQLDTYKSELEKAEKQLNDGEKELAEARVKLADGEKEFEEKSADARQKIADGKTKLNRGKLQLADAEKMLEKLSPAEWYLYTRKELALGVGEFGDDAARIDNISTIFPVFFLAVAALVCLTTMARMVEEQRTEIGTLKALGYTCLLYTS
;
A
#
# COMPACT_ATOMS: atom_id res chain seq x y z
N MET A 1 -35.23 44.28 -50.45
CA MET A 1 -36.17 43.15 -50.55
C MET A 1 -37.56 43.69 -50.38
N THR A 2 -38.47 43.50 -51.36
CA THR A 2 -39.85 43.95 -51.28
C THR A 2 -40.60 43.17 -50.19
N GLU A 3 -41.57 43.82 -49.54
CA GLU A 3 -42.42 43.24 -48.49
C GLU A 3 -43.13 41.94 -48.94
N ALA A 4 -43.44 41.85 -50.23
CA ALA A 4 -43.99 40.66 -50.84
C ALA A 4 -43.05 39.46 -50.82
N PHE A 5 -41.74 39.65 -51.00
CA PHE A 5 -40.75 38.61 -50.99
C PHE A 5 -40.53 38.05 -49.55
N ARG A 6 -40.51 38.95 -48.55
CA ARG A 6 -40.46 38.51 -47.15
C ARG A 6 -41.68 37.67 -46.74
N LYS A 7 -42.86 38.04 -47.22
CA LYS A 7 -44.09 37.28 -46.95
C LYS A 7 -44.08 35.92 -47.65
N ASP A 8 -43.53 35.83 -48.84
CA ASP A 8 -43.42 34.56 -49.57
C ASP A 8 -42.41 33.64 -48.98
N THR A 9 -41.22 34.14 -48.62
CA THR A 9 -40.20 33.40 -47.88
C THR A 9 -40.78 32.85 -46.57
N MET A 10 -41.53 33.66 -45.81
CA MET A 10 -42.15 33.24 -44.54
C MET A 10 -43.23 32.17 -44.77
N ARG A 11 -43.94 32.21 -45.86
CA ARG A 11 -44.97 31.24 -46.24
C ARG A 11 -44.34 29.93 -46.70
N THR A 12 -43.22 29.97 -47.43
CA THR A 12 -42.42 28.80 -47.84
C THR A 12 -41.79 28.14 -46.68
N MET A 13 -41.18 28.89 -45.75
CA MET A 13 -40.66 28.36 -44.49
C MET A 13 -41.72 27.61 -43.66
N ARG A 14 -42.97 28.20 -43.60
CA ARG A 14 -44.07 27.52 -42.88
C ARG A 14 -44.49 26.20 -43.54
N LYS A 15 -44.48 26.15 -44.90
CA LYS A 15 -44.81 24.93 -45.65
C LYS A 15 -43.71 23.83 -45.48
N THR A 16 -42.47 24.23 -45.35
CA THR A 16 -41.30 23.32 -45.20
C THR A 16 -40.78 23.24 -43.76
N MET A 17 -41.57 23.65 -42.77
CA MET A 17 -41.17 23.78 -41.36
C MET A 17 -40.53 22.52 -40.84
N ASN A 18 -41.05 21.33 -41.13
CA ASN A 18 -40.48 20.07 -40.68
C ASN A 18 -39.05 19.85 -41.19
N ARG A 19 -38.78 20.21 -42.45
CA ARG A 19 -37.43 20.10 -43.04
C ARG A 19 -36.49 21.16 -42.48
N PHE A 20 -36.98 22.39 -42.33
CA PHE A 20 -36.25 23.48 -41.71
C PHE A 20 -35.86 23.13 -40.26
N CYS A 21 -36.83 22.65 -39.47
CA CYS A 21 -36.57 22.20 -38.09
C CYS A 21 -35.61 21.03 -38.04
N SER A 22 -35.69 20.08 -38.98
CA SER A 22 -34.75 18.94 -39.03
C SER A 22 -33.31 19.40 -39.29
N ILE A 23 -33.11 20.30 -40.27
CA ILE A 23 -31.78 20.84 -40.56
C ILE A 23 -31.28 21.69 -39.40
N LEU A 24 -32.13 22.57 -38.85
CA LEU A 24 -31.81 23.40 -37.69
C LEU A 24 -31.39 22.54 -36.48
N LEU A 25 -32.18 21.51 -36.19
CA LEU A 25 -31.89 20.61 -35.05
C LEU A 25 -30.59 19.83 -35.26
N ILE A 26 -30.32 19.33 -36.47
CA ILE A 26 -29.06 18.65 -36.76
C ILE A 26 -27.86 19.58 -36.58
N VAL A 27 -27.95 20.81 -37.11
CA VAL A 27 -26.87 21.79 -36.96
C VAL A 27 -26.74 22.25 -35.52
N ALA A 28 -27.86 22.56 -34.84
CA ALA A 28 -27.85 22.97 -33.44
C ALA A 28 -27.31 21.88 -32.52
N LEU A 29 -27.70 20.62 -32.76
CA LEU A 29 -27.19 19.47 -32.00
C LEU A 29 -25.69 19.29 -32.24
N GLY A 30 -25.27 19.41 -33.51
CA GLY A 30 -23.85 19.27 -33.87
C GLY A 30 -22.97 20.36 -33.23
N VAL A 31 -23.43 21.61 -33.30
CA VAL A 31 -22.70 22.74 -32.69
C VAL A 31 -22.72 22.64 -31.15
N GLY A 32 -23.88 22.31 -30.56
CA GLY A 32 -24.03 22.18 -29.12
C GLY A 32 -23.18 21.01 -28.56
N PHE A 33 -23.22 19.87 -29.25
CA PHE A 33 -22.37 18.73 -28.88
C PHE A 33 -20.88 19.04 -29.01
N PHE A 34 -20.50 19.70 -30.14
CA PHE A 34 -19.11 20.12 -30.32
C PHE A 34 -18.65 21.07 -29.21
N ALA A 35 -19.43 22.12 -28.94
CA ALA A 35 -19.10 23.10 -27.91
C ALA A 35 -18.98 22.43 -26.51
N GLY A 36 -19.93 21.54 -26.17
CA GLY A 36 -19.92 20.82 -24.90
C GLY A 36 -18.73 19.91 -24.77
N VAL A 37 -18.47 19.04 -25.76
CA VAL A 37 -17.33 18.11 -25.69
C VAL A 37 -15.99 18.87 -25.72
N ARG A 38 -15.94 19.99 -26.48
CA ARG A 38 -14.72 20.83 -26.53
C ARG A 38 -14.41 21.49 -25.20
N ALA A 39 -15.41 21.94 -24.47
CA ALA A 39 -15.23 22.56 -23.16
C ALA A 39 -14.88 21.51 -22.07
N THR A 40 -15.35 20.27 -22.22
CA THR A 40 -15.23 19.24 -21.16
C THR A 40 -13.77 18.96 -20.78
N GLY A 41 -12.85 18.87 -21.73
CA GLY A 41 -11.45 18.59 -21.46
C GLY A 41 -10.78 19.70 -20.66
N ASP A 42 -11.05 20.94 -21.00
CA ASP A 42 -10.52 22.11 -20.27
C ASP A 42 -11.17 22.22 -18.89
N ASP A 43 -12.51 22.10 -18.79
CA ASP A 43 -13.24 22.13 -17.52
C ASP A 43 -12.77 21.02 -16.55
N MET A 44 -12.45 19.84 -17.08
CA MET A 44 -11.88 18.76 -16.27
C MET A 44 -10.53 19.16 -15.69
N ARG A 45 -9.62 19.66 -16.54
CA ARG A 45 -8.28 20.09 -16.11
C ARG A 45 -8.36 21.24 -15.11
N ASP A 46 -9.19 22.23 -15.36
CA ASP A 46 -9.38 23.37 -14.48
C ASP A 46 -9.93 22.92 -13.12
N THR A 47 -10.97 22.09 -13.10
CA THR A 47 -11.56 21.56 -11.86
C THR A 47 -10.54 20.77 -11.02
N ALA A 48 -9.75 19.93 -11.68
CA ALA A 48 -8.73 19.15 -10.95
C ALA A 48 -7.59 20.06 -10.47
N SER A 49 -7.20 21.06 -11.27
CA SER A 49 -6.17 22.02 -10.88
C SER A 49 -6.63 22.87 -9.69
N ASP A 50 -7.87 23.37 -9.72
CA ASP A 50 -8.47 24.11 -8.61
C ASP A 50 -8.47 23.28 -7.31
N TYR A 51 -8.79 21.98 -7.42
CA TYR A 51 -8.72 21.07 -6.29
C TYR A 51 -7.30 21.01 -5.70
N TYR A 52 -6.25 20.91 -6.52
CA TYR A 52 -4.88 20.90 -6.03
C TYR A 52 -4.44 22.21 -5.41
N ILE A 53 -4.87 23.34 -5.99
CA ILE A 53 -4.61 24.67 -5.45
C ILE A 53 -5.30 24.83 -4.09
N ASP A 54 -6.59 24.48 -4.02
CA ASP A 54 -7.41 24.60 -2.82
C ASP A 54 -6.85 23.77 -1.64
N TYR A 55 -6.26 22.63 -1.92
CA TYR A 55 -5.68 21.75 -0.91
C TYR A 55 -4.15 21.92 -0.76
N ASN A 56 -3.58 22.96 -1.36
CA ASN A 56 -2.13 23.25 -1.32
C ASN A 56 -1.29 22.02 -1.60
N ALA A 57 -1.61 21.32 -2.68
CA ALA A 57 -0.96 20.06 -3.03
C ALA A 57 0.51 20.32 -3.44
N MET A 58 1.40 19.43 -3.03
CA MET A 58 2.82 19.47 -3.39
C MET A 58 3.04 19.55 -4.90
N ASP A 59 4.12 20.19 -5.33
CA ASP A 59 4.57 20.18 -6.73
C ASP A 59 5.62 19.10 -6.98
N VAL A 60 6.52 18.91 -6.02
CA VAL A 60 7.56 17.88 -6.04
C VAL A 60 7.56 17.10 -4.74
N LYS A 61 7.67 15.79 -4.84
CA LYS A 61 7.95 14.87 -3.73
C LYS A 61 9.38 14.37 -3.84
N VAL A 62 10.07 14.37 -2.71
CA VAL A 62 11.43 13.83 -2.60
C VAL A 62 11.40 12.62 -1.69
N LEU A 63 11.95 11.51 -2.14
CA LEU A 63 12.20 10.30 -1.38
C LEU A 63 13.71 10.10 -1.25
N SER A 64 14.15 9.50 -0.16
CA SER A 64 15.57 9.21 0.08
C SER A 64 15.75 7.78 0.55
N THR A 65 16.83 7.13 0.12
CA THR A 65 17.19 5.79 0.58
C THR A 65 17.57 5.73 2.07
N LEU A 66 17.98 6.86 2.65
CA LEU A 66 18.38 6.97 4.07
C LEU A 66 17.47 7.90 4.88
N GLY A 67 16.28 8.21 4.36
CA GLY A 67 15.39 9.21 4.97
C GLY A 67 16.04 10.60 5.02
N PHE A 68 15.41 11.53 5.72
CA PHE A 68 15.83 12.93 5.80
C PHE A 68 16.04 13.38 7.24
N SER A 69 17.04 14.23 7.44
CA SER A 69 17.30 14.96 8.68
C SER A 69 16.76 16.39 8.60
N GLU A 70 16.73 17.11 9.71
CA GLU A 70 16.44 18.54 9.74
C GLU A 70 17.38 19.35 8.84
N ASN A 71 18.63 18.91 8.69
CA ASN A 71 19.60 19.55 7.80
C ASN A 71 19.21 19.42 6.32
N ASP A 72 18.61 18.29 5.94
CA ASP A 72 18.12 18.06 4.59
C ASP A 72 16.92 18.95 4.30
N VAL A 73 15.98 19.05 5.26
CA VAL A 73 14.83 19.95 5.18
C VAL A 73 15.28 21.39 5.00
N ALA A 74 16.25 21.83 5.82
CA ALA A 74 16.80 23.20 5.72
C ALA A 74 17.52 23.44 4.39
N ALA A 75 18.23 22.43 3.87
CA ALA A 75 18.91 22.54 2.59
C ALA A 75 17.92 22.67 1.41
N VAL A 76 16.82 21.90 1.43
CA VAL A 76 15.75 22.01 0.44
C VAL A 76 15.04 23.35 0.53
N ALA A 77 14.75 23.82 1.74
CA ALA A 77 14.10 25.11 1.96
C ALA A 77 14.94 26.33 1.51
N ALA A 78 16.25 26.16 1.41
CA ALA A 78 17.17 27.22 0.96
C ALA A 78 17.33 27.29 -0.58
N VAL A 79 16.71 26.40 -1.33
CA VAL A 79 16.79 26.38 -2.79
C VAL A 79 15.94 27.49 -3.40
N ASP A 80 16.52 28.24 -4.32
CA ASP A 80 15.78 29.28 -5.06
C ASP A 80 14.58 28.68 -5.80
N GLY A 81 13.42 29.30 -5.69
CA GLY A 81 12.17 28.81 -6.28
C GLY A 81 11.37 27.86 -5.39
N VAL A 82 11.89 27.51 -4.21
CA VAL A 82 11.12 26.78 -3.19
C VAL A 82 10.27 27.76 -2.40
N LYS A 83 8.96 27.57 -2.42
CA LYS A 83 8.01 28.36 -1.60
C LYS A 83 7.87 27.77 -0.20
N GLN A 84 7.67 26.47 -0.11
CA GLN A 84 7.43 25.77 1.15
C GLN A 84 7.96 24.34 1.08
N VAL A 85 8.44 23.84 2.21
CA VAL A 85 8.83 22.44 2.41
C VAL A 85 8.02 21.89 3.58
N TYR A 86 7.48 20.70 3.41
CA TYR A 86 6.90 19.90 4.48
C TYR A 86 7.61 18.56 4.55
N ALA A 87 8.11 18.23 5.73
CA ALA A 87 8.75 16.95 6.00
C ALA A 87 7.75 16.02 6.68
N GLY A 88 7.40 14.94 6.01
CA GLY A 88 6.43 13.95 6.45
C GLY A 88 7.09 12.68 6.96
N LYS A 89 6.38 11.99 7.84
CA LYS A 89 6.72 10.64 8.30
C LYS A 89 5.64 9.69 7.88
N TYR A 90 6.03 8.47 7.53
CA TYR A 90 5.09 7.38 7.36
C TYR A 90 5.68 6.06 7.82
N VAL A 91 4.80 5.14 8.18
CA VAL A 91 5.10 3.74 8.43
C VAL A 91 4.06 2.86 7.73
N ASP A 92 4.51 1.75 7.16
CA ASP A 92 3.65 0.77 6.53
C ASP A 92 3.40 -0.38 7.50
N CYS A 93 2.12 -0.66 7.80
CA CYS A 93 1.71 -1.63 8.79
C CYS A 93 0.45 -2.37 8.33
N LEU A 94 0.04 -3.37 9.10
CA LEU A 94 -1.22 -4.08 8.91
C LEU A 94 -2.31 -3.42 9.75
N THR A 95 -3.45 -3.13 9.15
CA THR A 95 -4.69 -2.91 9.89
C THR A 95 -5.29 -4.27 10.24
N LEU A 96 -5.44 -4.51 11.54
CA LEU A 96 -5.92 -5.78 12.09
C LEU A 96 -7.44 -5.81 12.06
N CYS A 97 -7.99 -6.71 11.27
CA CYS A 97 -9.42 -6.98 11.18
C CYS A 97 -9.64 -8.42 10.67
N HIS A 98 -10.87 -8.78 10.28
CA HIS A 98 -11.15 -10.12 9.75
C HIS A 98 -10.27 -10.48 8.55
N ASP A 99 -10.10 -9.54 7.63
CA ASP A 99 -9.21 -9.64 6.48
C ASP A 99 -8.15 -8.53 6.59
N ASN A 100 -7.04 -8.82 7.26
CA ASN A 100 -5.96 -7.85 7.45
C ASN A 100 -5.53 -7.24 6.12
N PHE A 101 -5.27 -5.94 6.11
CA PHE A 101 -4.84 -5.23 4.92
C PHE A 101 -3.69 -4.26 5.21
N LEU A 102 -2.88 -3.99 4.19
CA LEU A 102 -1.73 -3.09 4.30
C LEU A 102 -2.17 -1.63 4.27
N THR A 103 -1.77 -0.91 5.29
CA THR A 103 -2.10 0.49 5.50
C THR A 103 -0.83 1.30 5.70
N ARG A 104 -0.75 2.45 5.05
CA ARG A 104 0.27 3.47 5.34
C ARG A 104 -0.26 4.46 6.34
N VAL A 105 0.40 4.59 7.47
CA VAL A 105 0.14 5.59 8.49
C VAL A 105 0.99 6.80 8.19
N PHE A 106 0.37 7.94 7.95
CA PHE A 106 1.05 9.21 7.72
C PHE A 106 1.00 10.11 8.96
N SER A 107 2.03 10.91 9.14
CA SER A 107 1.98 12.01 10.09
C SER A 107 1.14 13.17 9.56
N LEU A 108 0.33 13.77 10.44
CA LEU A 108 -0.31 15.06 10.18
C LEU A 108 0.62 16.20 10.57
N PRO A 109 0.65 17.29 9.80
CA PRO A 109 1.36 18.50 10.22
C PRO A 109 0.69 19.13 11.44
N GLN A 110 1.43 20.00 12.17
CA GLN A 110 0.99 20.60 13.44
C GLN A 110 -0.31 21.43 13.34
N ASN A 111 -0.62 22.01 12.20
CA ASN A 111 -1.84 22.79 11.96
C ASN A 111 -2.57 22.26 10.71
N PRO A 112 -3.15 21.06 10.78
CA PRO A 112 -3.65 20.36 9.58
C PRO A 112 -4.84 21.09 8.92
N ASP A 113 -5.58 21.94 9.65
CA ASP A 113 -6.72 22.73 9.14
C ASP A 113 -6.30 24.05 8.48
N SER A 114 -5.04 24.47 8.63
CA SER A 114 -4.59 25.74 8.05
C SER A 114 -4.65 25.71 6.52
N PRO A 115 -5.14 26.77 5.86
CA PRO A 115 -5.07 26.88 4.40
C PRO A 115 -3.65 26.82 3.84
N GLU A 116 -2.64 27.14 4.65
CA GLU A 116 -1.23 27.09 4.27
C GLU A 116 -0.63 25.69 4.40
N THR A 117 -1.36 24.76 5.03
CA THR A 117 -0.89 23.37 5.19
C THR A 117 -0.80 22.67 3.84
N MET A 118 0.39 22.15 3.55
CA MET A 118 0.64 21.39 2.32
C MET A 118 -0.07 20.04 2.36
N ASN A 119 -0.61 19.61 1.21
CA ASN A 119 -1.38 18.38 1.06
C ASN A 119 -2.56 18.29 2.05
N ARG A 120 -3.22 19.41 2.31
CA ARG A 120 -4.35 19.48 3.25
C ARG A 120 -5.40 18.43 2.92
N LEU A 121 -5.89 17.74 3.95
CA LEU A 121 -6.89 16.70 3.79
C LEU A 121 -8.29 17.28 3.56
N ARG A 122 -9.04 16.63 2.68
CA ARG A 122 -10.47 16.90 2.53
C ARG A 122 -11.24 16.02 3.53
N VAL A 123 -11.76 16.62 4.57
CA VAL A 123 -12.64 15.93 5.53
C VAL A 123 -14.00 15.70 4.87
N LEU A 124 -14.41 14.44 4.79
CA LEU A 124 -15.72 14.03 4.27
C LEU A 124 -16.73 13.89 5.40
N GLU A 125 -16.32 13.27 6.51
CA GLU A 125 -17.13 13.05 7.69
C GLU A 125 -16.27 13.22 8.95
N GLY A 126 -16.85 13.68 10.03
CA GLY A 126 -16.16 13.84 11.32
C GLY A 126 -15.23 15.05 11.38
N GLN A 127 -14.08 14.88 11.98
CA GLN A 127 -13.07 15.94 12.21
C GLN A 127 -11.66 15.38 12.12
N LEU A 128 -10.64 16.26 12.08
CA LEU A 128 -9.24 15.86 12.19
C LEU A 128 -8.87 15.49 13.63
N PRO A 129 -7.84 14.63 13.83
CA PRO A 129 -7.39 14.20 15.17
C PRO A 129 -6.98 15.38 16.03
N GLN A 130 -7.36 15.34 17.30
CA GLN A 130 -7.00 16.32 18.33
C GLN A 130 -6.27 15.66 19.50
N ALA A 131 -6.31 14.35 19.61
CA ALA A 131 -5.63 13.56 20.63
C ALA A 131 -4.74 12.49 19.97
N ALA A 132 -3.71 12.05 20.70
CA ALA A 132 -2.71 11.11 20.20
C ALA A 132 -3.29 9.75 19.82
N ASP A 133 -4.38 9.32 20.47
CA ASP A 133 -5.10 8.08 20.21
C ASP A 133 -6.21 8.19 19.15
N GLU A 134 -6.24 9.30 18.40
CA GLU A 134 -7.21 9.54 17.34
C GLU A 134 -6.56 9.41 15.95
N CYS A 135 -7.34 8.92 14.99
CA CYS A 135 -6.93 8.88 13.58
C CYS A 135 -8.05 9.32 12.63
N VAL A 136 -7.65 9.71 11.43
CA VAL A 136 -8.56 9.84 10.30
C VAL A 136 -8.19 8.81 9.23
N ILE A 137 -9.19 8.22 8.62
CA ILE A 137 -9.04 7.12 7.70
C ILE A 137 -9.40 7.50 6.26
N ASP A 138 -8.76 6.83 5.32
CA ASP A 138 -9.13 6.83 3.90
C ASP A 138 -10.60 6.40 3.73
N GLU A 139 -11.35 7.10 2.88
CA GLU A 139 -12.71 6.75 2.48
C GLU A 139 -12.80 5.28 2.02
N LYS A 140 -11.75 4.74 1.42
CA LYS A 140 -11.68 3.32 1.02
C LYS A 140 -11.75 2.35 2.21
N ILE A 141 -11.22 2.72 3.37
CA ILE A 141 -11.32 1.90 4.60
C ILE A 141 -12.80 1.80 5.02
N GLN A 142 -13.52 2.91 5.00
CA GLN A 142 -14.95 2.90 5.28
C GLN A 142 -15.72 2.05 4.27
N TYR A 143 -15.51 2.30 2.98
CA TYR A 143 -16.28 1.67 1.91
C TYR A 143 -16.00 0.17 1.75
N LYS A 144 -14.72 -0.22 1.79
CA LYS A 144 -14.30 -1.60 1.50
C LYS A 144 -14.29 -2.49 2.75
N TYR A 145 -13.88 -1.93 3.89
CA TYR A 145 -13.67 -2.69 5.13
C TYR A 145 -14.69 -2.38 6.21
N HIS A 146 -15.65 -1.48 5.93
CA HIS A 146 -16.81 -1.16 6.77
C HIS A 146 -16.47 -0.61 8.16
N PHE A 147 -15.40 0.16 8.27
CA PHE A 147 -15.12 0.90 9.49
C PHE A 147 -15.97 2.18 9.55
N GLU A 148 -16.41 2.52 10.76
CA GLU A 148 -17.26 3.67 11.02
C GLU A 148 -16.62 4.62 12.04
N LEU A 149 -17.10 5.86 12.09
CA LEU A 149 -16.67 6.85 13.08
C LEU A 149 -16.90 6.34 14.50
N GLY A 150 -15.93 6.58 15.38
CA GLY A 150 -15.94 6.17 16.78
C GLY A 150 -15.53 4.72 17.02
N GLN A 151 -15.24 3.94 16.00
CA GLN A 151 -14.67 2.60 16.16
C GLN A 151 -13.17 2.68 16.42
N THR A 152 -12.65 1.67 17.12
CA THR A 152 -11.21 1.49 17.33
C THR A 152 -10.64 0.70 16.16
N LEU A 153 -9.54 1.20 15.61
CA LEU A 153 -8.74 0.57 14.60
C LEU A 153 -7.42 0.15 15.23
N SER A 154 -7.07 -1.14 15.12
CA SER A 154 -5.82 -1.68 15.66
C SER A 154 -4.82 -1.93 14.54
N LEU A 155 -3.56 -1.59 14.79
CA LEU A 155 -2.44 -1.76 13.87
C LEU A 155 -1.51 -2.86 14.37
N GLY A 156 -0.90 -3.57 13.44
CA GLY A 156 0.12 -4.58 13.72
C GLY A 156 1.30 -4.46 12.77
N SER A 157 2.44 -4.99 13.17
CA SER A 157 3.62 -4.98 12.31
C SER A 157 3.36 -5.78 11.02
N ALA A 158 3.78 -5.23 9.90
CA ALA A 158 3.75 -5.92 8.62
C ALA A 158 4.94 -6.87 8.43
N ASP A 159 6.02 -6.67 9.20
CA ASP A 159 7.19 -7.55 9.27
C ASP A 159 7.21 -8.23 10.66
N PRO A 160 7.24 -9.57 10.73
CA PRO A 160 7.31 -10.29 12.00
C PRO A 160 8.57 -10.01 12.83
N THR A 161 9.61 -9.48 12.20
CA THR A 161 10.89 -9.15 12.86
C THR A 161 10.92 -7.74 13.41
N ASP A 162 9.96 -6.91 12.99
CA ASP A 162 9.86 -5.52 13.41
C ASP A 162 8.76 -5.32 14.45
N ASP A 163 8.93 -4.34 15.32
CA ASP A 163 7.97 -4.02 16.38
C ASP A 163 7.37 -2.63 16.09
N LEU A 164 6.10 -2.61 15.75
CA LEU A 164 5.41 -1.37 15.41
C LEU A 164 5.46 -0.34 16.57
N GLU A 165 5.58 -0.81 17.81
CA GLU A 165 5.76 0.03 19.00
C GLU A 165 7.09 0.81 19.00
N ASN A 166 8.07 0.41 18.17
CA ASN A 166 9.30 1.18 17.96
C ASN A 166 9.12 2.31 16.95
N GLU A 167 8.07 2.27 16.15
CA GLU A 167 7.78 3.26 15.11
C GLU A 167 6.64 4.21 15.53
N LEU A 168 5.65 3.70 16.26
CA LEU A 168 4.47 4.43 16.72
C LEU A 168 4.28 4.26 18.24
N GLU A 169 3.96 5.36 18.94
CA GLU A 169 3.66 5.31 20.38
C GLU A 169 2.35 4.59 20.68
N HIS A 170 1.39 4.64 19.76
CA HIS A 170 0.11 3.94 19.87
C HIS A 170 -0.08 3.00 18.68
N THR A 171 -0.68 1.85 18.95
CA THR A 171 -1.07 0.87 17.92
C THR A 171 -2.59 0.71 17.82
N GLU A 172 -3.34 1.38 18.68
CA GLU A 172 -4.79 1.43 18.66
C GLU A 172 -5.27 2.88 18.58
N TYR A 173 -6.15 3.17 17.63
CA TYR A 173 -6.65 4.50 17.35
C TYR A 173 -8.16 4.54 17.26
N THR A 174 -8.77 5.60 17.78
CA THR A 174 -10.19 5.90 17.57
C THR A 174 -10.36 6.65 16.26
N ILE A 175 -11.22 6.17 15.39
CA ILE A 175 -11.54 6.83 14.12
C ILE A 175 -12.43 8.05 14.38
N VAL A 176 -11.89 9.26 14.15
CA VAL A 176 -12.62 10.51 14.39
C VAL A 176 -13.03 11.22 13.08
N GLY A 177 -12.51 10.78 11.94
CA GLY A 177 -12.86 11.36 10.65
C GLY A 177 -12.55 10.45 9.48
N ILE A 178 -13.22 10.72 8.38
CA ILE A 178 -13.03 10.10 7.08
C ILE A 178 -12.56 11.17 6.12
N VAL A 179 -11.48 10.89 5.39
CA VAL A 179 -10.78 11.89 4.60
C VAL A 179 -10.40 11.40 3.20
N ASN A 180 -10.26 12.35 2.29
CA ASN A 180 -9.54 12.18 1.04
C ASN A 180 -8.28 13.03 1.05
N SER A 181 -7.19 12.47 0.52
CA SER A 181 -5.92 13.16 0.36
C SER A 181 -5.68 13.57 -1.09
N PRO A 182 -5.19 14.77 -1.37
CA PRO A 182 -4.86 15.20 -2.73
C PRO A 182 -3.74 14.37 -3.38
N MET A 183 -3.03 13.58 -2.59
CA MET A 183 -2.04 12.64 -3.12
C MET A 183 -2.64 11.40 -3.79
N TYR A 184 -3.93 11.13 -3.59
CA TYR A 184 -4.63 9.93 -4.03
C TYR A 184 -5.94 10.26 -4.72
N LEU A 185 -5.90 10.58 -6.01
CA LEU A 185 -7.11 10.76 -6.83
C LEU A 185 -7.74 9.42 -7.23
N ASP A 186 -6.93 8.39 -7.39
CA ASP A 186 -7.43 7.07 -7.75
C ASP A 186 -8.03 6.37 -6.52
N MET A 187 -9.32 6.00 -6.61
CA MET A 187 -10.04 5.29 -5.55
C MET A 187 -9.57 3.84 -5.38
N THR A 188 -8.88 3.28 -6.36
CA THR A 188 -8.52 1.85 -6.37
C THR A 188 -7.09 1.58 -5.90
N ARG A 189 -6.15 2.43 -6.26
CA ARG A 189 -4.72 2.27 -6.00
C ARG A 189 -4.24 3.21 -4.89
N ARG A 190 -3.37 2.70 -4.00
CA ARG A 190 -2.76 3.48 -2.89
C ARG A 190 -1.24 3.48 -2.94
N GLY A 191 -0.65 2.95 -4.00
CA GLY A 191 0.79 2.89 -4.19
C GLY A 191 1.39 1.55 -3.81
N SER A 192 2.72 1.54 -3.68
CA SER A 192 3.52 0.36 -3.37
C SER A 192 4.20 0.51 -2.01
N THR A 193 4.55 -0.63 -1.43
CA THR A 193 5.30 -0.76 -0.19
C THR A 193 6.40 -1.80 -0.35
N THR A 194 7.35 -1.83 0.57
CA THR A 194 8.40 -2.86 0.63
C THR A 194 7.99 -4.06 1.48
N VAL A 195 6.87 -3.96 2.22
CA VAL A 195 6.38 -5.01 3.12
C VAL A 195 5.18 -5.74 2.52
N GLY A 196 4.89 -6.91 3.05
CA GLY A 196 3.78 -7.75 2.64
C GLY A 196 3.85 -8.12 1.16
N ASP A 197 2.79 -7.80 0.44
CA ASP A 197 2.64 -8.13 -0.98
C ASP A 197 3.11 -7.03 -1.94
N GLY A 198 3.66 -5.95 -1.39
CA GLY A 198 4.16 -4.83 -2.16
C GLY A 198 3.09 -3.83 -2.63
N SER A 199 1.83 -3.99 -2.23
CA SER A 199 0.73 -3.10 -2.58
C SER A 199 0.08 -2.52 -1.34
N LEU A 200 -0.14 -1.22 -1.32
CA LEU A 200 -0.91 -0.55 -0.27
C LEU A 200 -2.41 -0.63 -0.57
N ASP A 201 -3.17 -1.06 0.43
CA ASP A 201 -4.61 -1.08 0.34
C ASP A 201 -5.27 0.23 0.70
N ALA A 202 -4.73 0.92 1.71
CA ALA A 202 -5.31 2.11 2.28
C ALA A 202 -4.26 3.00 2.94
N TYR A 203 -4.68 4.17 3.39
CA TYR A 203 -3.90 5.06 4.23
C TYR A 203 -4.74 5.58 5.39
N LEU A 204 -4.05 6.04 6.41
CA LEU A 204 -4.63 6.79 7.51
C LEU A 204 -3.64 7.85 7.98
N TYR A 205 -4.14 8.82 8.73
CA TYR A 205 -3.30 9.89 9.32
C TYR A 205 -3.50 9.94 10.82
N VAL A 206 -2.39 10.13 11.52
CA VAL A 206 -2.32 10.35 12.98
C VAL A 206 -1.48 11.60 13.25
N LEU A 207 -1.53 12.12 14.47
CA LEU A 207 -0.68 13.25 14.85
C LEU A 207 0.80 12.87 14.78
N GLU A 208 1.66 13.81 14.39
CA GLU A 208 3.11 13.58 14.24
C GLU A 208 3.77 13.11 15.54
N GLU A 209 3.26 13.49 16.69
CA GLU A 209 3.75 13.08 18.01
C GLU A 209 3.71 11.57 18.26
N ASN A 210 2.91 10.83 17.47
CA ASN A 210 2.87 9.37 17.53
C ASN A 210 4.10 8.69 16.92
N PHE A 211 4.88 9.41 16.11
CA PHE A 211 6.06 8.83 15.47
C PHE A 211 7.27 8.94 16.37
N THR A 212 7.86 7.83 16.75
CA THR A 212 9.08 7.76 17.56
C THR A 212 10.33 8.10 16.76
N ALA A 213 10.31 7.85 15.44
CA ALA A 213 11.41 8.13 14.53
C ALA A 213 11.77 9.62 14.50
N LYS A 214 13.07 9.94 14.64
CA LYS A 214 13.61 11.29 14.58
C LYS A 214 13.99 11.77 13.18
N TYR A 215 13.76 10.93 12.17
CA TYR A 215 14.00 11.25 10.76
C TYR A 215 12.67 11.33 10.02
N TYR A 216 12.68 12.02 8.90
CA TYR A 216 11.54 12.09 8.00
C TYR A 216 11.69 11.07 6.88
N THR A 217 10.59 10.50 6.43
CA THR A 217 10.58 9.50 5.38
C THR A 217 10.42 10.10 3.99
N GLU A 218 9.82 11.29 3.92
CA GLU A 218 9.56 11.99 2.67
C GLU A 218 9.50 13.49 2.84
N LEU A 219 9.87 14.25 1.78
CA LEU A 219 9.71 15.69 1.73
C LEU A 219 8.72 16.05 0.61
N TYR A 220 7.89 17.02 0.91
CA TYR A 220 6.98 17.65 -0.04
C TYR A 220 7.40 19.10 -0.24
N VAL A 221 7.43 19.52 -1.49
CA VAL A 221 7.92 20.85 -1.87
C VAL A 221 6.92 21.52 -2.79
N THR A 222 6.65 22.80 -2.54
CA THR A 222 5.90 23.65 -3.48
C THR A 222 6.81 24.70 -4.08
N ALA A 223 6.60 24.97 -5.36
CA ALA A 223 7.34 26.00 -6.10
C ALA A 223 6.75 27.39 -5.88
N GLU A 224 7.59 28.44 -5.91
CA GLU A 224 7.11 29.81 -5.98
C GLU A 224 6.33 30.03 -7.28
N GLY A 225 5.11 30.56 -7.16
CA GLY A 225 4.23 30.84 -8.31
C GLY A 225 3.40 29.66 -8.80
N SER A 226 3.59 28.45 -8.27
CA SER A 226 2.82 27.26 -8.70
C SER A 226 1.32 27.37 -8.38
N GLY A 227 0.98 28.07 -7.30
CA GLY A 227 -0.41 28.25 -6.87
C GLY A 227 -1.29 29.09 -7.81
N ASP A 228 -0.69 29.81 -8.76
CA ASP A 228 -1.40 30.62 -9.75
C ASP A 228 -1.49 29.91 -11.13
N LEU A 229 -0.92 28.72 -11.25
CA LEU A 229 -0.86 27.97 -12.51
C LEU A 229 -1.78 26.75 -12.50
N ASN A 230 -2.43 26.53 -13.63
CA ASN A 230 -3.13 25.28 -13.86
C ASN A 230 -2.11 24.14 -14.02
N CYS A 231 -2.20 23.12 -13.17
CA CYS A 231 -1.23 22.02 -13.12
C CYS A 231 -1.19 21.13 -14.39
N TYR A 232 -2.09 21.33 -15.32
CA TYR A 232 -2.11 20.64 -16.61
C TYR A 232 -1.54 21.47 -17.77
N THR A 233 -0.96 22.63 -17.48
CA THR A 233 -0.32 23.49 -18.48
C THR A 233 1.17 23.17 -18.62
N GLU A 234 1.71 23.50 -19.79
CA GLU A 234 3.16 23.37 -20.08
C GLU A 234 4.00 24.32 -19.20
N GLU A 235 3.39 25.47 -18.80
CA GLU A 235 4.05 26.44 -17.92
C GLU A 235 4.25 25.84 -16.53
N TYR A 236 3.24 25.17 -15.98
CA TYR A 236 3.37 24.46 -14.71
C TYR A 236 4.38 23.31 -14.80
N ASP A 237 4.32 22.53 -15.87
CA ASP A 237 5.26 21.41 -16.07
C ASP A 237 6.71 21.91 -16.14
N THR A 238 6.93 23.05 -16.80
CA THR A 238 8.24 23.70 -16.86
C THR A 238 8.69 24.17 -15.49
N LEU A 239 7.80 24.76 -14.69
CA LEU A 239 8.09 25.21 -13.34
C LEU A 239 8.44 24.02 -12.41
N ALA A 240 7.63 22.98 -12.43
CA ALA A 240 7.85 21.79 -11.62
C ALA A 240 9.14 21.06 -12.01
N ALA A 241 9.45 20.99 -13.31
CA ALA A 241 10.69 20.43 -13.80
C ALA A 241 11.90 21.29 -13.38
N ALA A 242 11.81 22.61 -13.49
CA ALA A 242 12.87 23.51 -13.05
C ALA A 242 13.14 23.39 -11.54
N LEU A 243 12.08 23.25 -10.72
CA LEU A 243 12.25 22.99 -9.29
C LEU A 243 12.92 21.65 -9.03
N LYS A 244 12.51 20.59 -9.74
CA LYS A 244 13.13 19.28 -9.66
C LYS A 244 14.61 19.34 -10.02
N ASP A 245 14.97 19.99 -11.13
CA ASP A 245 16.36 20.18 -11.57
C ASP A 245 17.19 21.00 -10.57
N ALA A 246 16.58 21.98 -9.90
CA ALA A 246 17.25 22.76 -8.86
C ALA A 246 17.50 21.95 -7.57
N LEU A 247 16.63 20.99 -7.26
CA LEU A 247 16.76 20.11 -6.08
C LEU A 247 17.75 18.96 -6.30
N GLU A 248 17.97 18.52 -7.54
CA GLU A 248 18.85 17.39 -7.87
C GLU A 248 20.28 17.56 -7.33
N PRO A 249 20.98 18.69 -7.56
CA PRO A 249 22.33 18.90 -7.01
C PRO A 249 22.37 19.00 -5.48
N VAL A 250 21.27 19.43 -4.87
CA VAL A 250 21.13 19.43 -3.40
C VAL A 250 21.07 18.00 -2.90
N GLY A 251 20.31 17.15 -3.57
CA GLY A 251 20.24 15.70 -3.28
C GLY A 251 21.59 15.01 -3.37
N GLU A 252 22.36 15.30 -4.41
CA GLU A 252 23.72 14.76 -4.56
C GLU A 252 24.64 15.23 -3.41
N ALA A 253 24.64 16.53 -3.12
CA ALA A 253 25.48 17.10 -2.07
C ALA A 253 25.08 16.60 -0.66
N ARG A 254 23.78 16.51 -0.40
CA ARG A 254 23.25 16.03 0.89
C ARG A 254 23.38 14.52 1.03
N GLY A 255 23.35 13.79 -0.06
CA GLY A 255 23.46 12.33 -0.06
C GLY A 255 24.73 11.83 0.63
N GLU A 256 25.88 12.43 0.34
CA GLU A 256 27.15 12.10 1.01
C GLU A 256 27.15 12.51 2.50
N LEU A 257 26.62 13.69 2.81
CA LEU A 257 26.53 14.18 4.18
C LEU A 257 25.57 13.31 5.01
N ARG A 258 24.44 12.92 4.42
CA ARG A 258 23.45 12.05 5.08
C ARG A 258 24.01 10.65 5.35
N MET A 259 24.77 10.09 4.41
CA MET A 259 25.52 8.87 4.63
C MET A 259 26.46 9.01 5.84
N GLN A 260 27.17 10.12 5.94
CA GLN A 260 28.09 10.37 7.03
C GLN A 260 27.33 10.53 8.38
N GLU A 261 26.23 11.30 8.41
CA GLU A 261 25.35 11.42 9.57
C GLU A 261 24.82 10.04 10.01
N MET A 262 24.41 9.20 9.07
CA MET A 262 23.93 7.86 9.35
C MET A 262 25.06 6.93 9.83
N ALA A 263 26.25 7.03 9.22
CA ALA A 263 27.42 6.28 9.67
C ALA A 263 27.79 6.64 11.11
N ASP A 264 27.81 7.93 11.42
CA ASP A 264 28.10 8.43 12.78
C ASP A 264 27.04 7.93 13.78
N TYR A 265 25.76 8.02 13.41
CA TYR A 265 24.66 7.50 14.23
C TYR A 265 24.80 5.99 14.48
N LEU A 266 25.03 5.20 13.42
CA LEU A 266 25.20 3.74 13.54
C LEU A 266 26.45 3.37 14.35
N ASN A 267 27.56 4.10 14.15
CA ASN A 267 28.79 3.90 14.93
C ASN A 267 28.61 4.21 16.42
N GLU A 268 27.71 5.11 16.77
CA GLU A 268 27.34 5.38 18.17
C GLU A 268 26.38 4.30 18.71
N LYS A 269 25.39 3.90 17.92
CA LYS A 269 24.30 3.02 18.37
C LYS A 269 24.65 1.54 18.35
N ILE A 270 25.48 1.07 17.41
CA ILE A 270 25.91 -0.33 17.34
C ILE A 270 26.61 -0.80 18.63
N PRO A 271 27.60 -0.06 19.18
CA PRO A 271 28.19 -0.44 20.48
C PRO A 271 27.18 -0.46 21.62
N GLU A 272 26.30 0.57 21.71
CA GLU A 272 25.24 0.60 22.72
C GLU A 272 24.30 -0.62 22.63
N ALA A 273 23.95 -1.03 21.41
CA ALA A 273 23.12 -2.20 21.17
C ALA A 273 23.85 -3.49 21.54
N ARG A 274 25.15 -3.60 21.21
CA ARG A 274 25.98 -4.76 21.62
C ARG A 274 26.07 -4.88 23.13
N ASP A 275 26.28 -3.78 23.82
CA ASP A 275 26.35 -3.78 25.28
C ASP A 275 25.01 -4.21 25.89
N LYS A 276 23.89 -3.67 25.39
CA LYS A 276 22.54 -4.09 25.82
C LYS A 276 22.26 -5.56 25.56
N ILE A 277 22.73 -6.09 24.43
CA ILE A 277 22.60 -7.51 24.09
C ILE A 277 23.45 -8.35 25.04
N ALA A 278 24.68 -7.94 25.31
CA ALA A 278 25.56 -8.63 26.26
C ALA A 278 24.99 -8.65 27.69
N ASP A 279 24.48 -7.50 28.15
CA ASP A 279 23.78 -7.40 29.44
C ASP A 279 22.53 -8.28 29.49
N ALA A 280 21.77 -8.34 28.42
CA ALA A 280 20.58 -9.18 28.33
C ALA A 280 20.94 -10.68 28.29
N GLU A 281 22.05 -11.06 27.62
CA GLU A 281 22.59 -12.42 27.63
C GLU A 281 23.02 -12.83 29.02
N GLU A 282 23.73 -11.96 29.74
CA GLU A 282 24.18 -12.20 31.12
C GLU A 282 22.96 -12.37 32.05
N GLN A 283 21.98 -11.45 31.97
CA GLN A 283 20.75 -11.54 32.77
C GLN A 283 19.95 -12.81 32.48
N LEU A 284 19.92 -13.24 31.22
CA LEU A 284 19.25 -14.46 30.83
C LEU A 284 19.98 -15.71 31.33
N ALA A 285 21.30 -15.70 31.22
CA ALA A 285 22.14 -16.78 31.76
C ALA A 285 22.01 -16.90 33.29
N ASP A 286 22.01 -15.77 33.98
CA ASP A 286 21.79 -15.71 35.44
C ASP A 286 20.39 -16.23 35.82
N ALA A 287 19.36 -15.86 35.06
CA ALA A 287 18.01 -16.35 35.30
C ALA A 287 17.87 -17.86 35.03
N GLU A 288 18.52 -18.37 34.00
CA GLU A 288 18.59 -19.82 33.71
C GLU A 288 19.36 -20.56 34.79
N GLN A 289 20.46 -19.98 35.30
CA GLN A 289 21.25 -20.54 36.40
C GLN A 289 20.43 -20.58 37.70
N GLN A 290 19.73 -19.48 38.04
CA GLN A 290 18.85 -19.44 39.22
C GLN A 290 17.74 -20.49 39.14
N LEU A 291 17.18 -20.71 37.95
CA LEU A 291 16.18 -21.75 37.72
C LEU A 291 16.79 -23.17 37.90
N THR A 292 18.02 -23.32 37.41
CA THR A 292 18.78 -24.56 37.55
C THR A 292 19.16 -24.82 39.02
N ASP A 293 19.60 -23.80 39.72
CA ASP A 293 19.97 -23.88 41.13
C ASP A 293 18.76 -24.18 42.01
N ALA A 294 17.63 -23.52 41.78
CA ALA A 294 16.37 -23.82 42.45
C ALA A 294 15.84 -25.23 42.12
N ALA A 295 16.04 -25.71 40.90
CA ALA A 295 15.73 -27.07 40.50
C ALA A 295 16.65 -28.09 41.20
N ASN A 296 17.94 -27.72 41.37
CA ASN A 296 18.89 -28.53 42.10
C ASN A 296 18.60 -28.62 43.62
N GLU A 297 18.19 -27.50 44.25
CA GLU A 297 17.72 -27.48 45.65
C GLU A 297 16.50 -28.38 45.86
N LEU A 298 15.56 -28.37 44.91
CA LEU A 298 14.41 -29.28 44.89
C LEU A 298 14.82 -30.74 44.67
N ALA A 299 15.82 -30.97 43.79
CA ALA A 299 16.36 -32.33 43.59
C ALA A 299 17.05 -32.87 44.83
N ASP A 300 17.76 -32.03 45.58
CA ASP A 300 18.39 -32.39 46.84
C ASP A 300 17.36 -32.65 47.97
N ALA A 301 16.31 -31.82 48.04
CA ALA A 301 15.19 -32.08 48.96
C ALA A 301 14.43 -33.37 48.60
N ARG A 302 14.33 -33.71 47.32
CA ARG A 302 13.80 -34.98 46.82
C ARG A 302 14.68 -36.14 47.19
N LYS A 303 15.99 -35.96 47.13
CA LYS A 303 16.96 -36.97 47.49
C LYS A 303 16.89 -37.31 48.99
N GLN A 304 16.59 -36.29 49.84
CA GLN A 304 16.31 -36.51 51.27
C GLN A 304 15.01 -37.32 51.52
N ILE A 305 14.10 -37.30 50.57
CA ILE A 305 12.88 -38.11 50.64
C ILE A 305 13.16 -39.56 50.16
N GLU A 306 14.17 -39.77 49.33
CA GLU A 306 14.61 -41.09 48.85
C GLU A 306 15.04 -42.05 49.97
N ASP A 307 15.53 -41.56 51.09
CA ASP A 307 16.06 -42.37 52.19
C ASP A 307 14.98 -42.84 53.18
N GLY A 308 13.75 -42.41 52.96
CA GLY A 308 12.64 -42.76 53.89
C GLY A 308 11.67 -43.75 53.27
N GLU A 309 11.77 -44.76 53.12
CA GLU A 309 11.24 -45.97 53.18
C GLU A 309 9.83 -46.57 53.08
N LYS A 310 9.40 -47.40 52.48
CA LYS A 310 8.47 -48.56 52.56
C LYS A 310 6.93 -48.38 52.37
N GLU A 311 6.32 -47.25 52.46
CA GLU A 311 4.84 -47.09 52.30
C GLU A 311 4.40 -46.64 50.94
N LEU A 312 4.94 -47.23 49.90
CA LEU A 312 4.84 -46.80 48.53
C LEU A 312 3.72 -47.43 47.71
N GLU A 313 3.00 -48.33 48.27
CA GLU A 313 1.96 -49.00 47.48
C GLU A 313 0.87 -48.00 47.04
N ASP A 314 0.50 -47.06 47.90
CA ASP A 314 -0.49 -46.00 47.59
C ASP A 314 0.10 -44.95 46.60
N GLY A 315 1.38 -44.62 46.74
CA GLY A 315 2.08 -43.71 45.81
C GLY A 315 2.27 -44.29 44.42
N ARG A 316 2.44 -45.63 44.29
CA ARG A 316 2.51 -46.30 42.98
C ARG A 316 1.21 -46.30 42.23
N ALA A 317 0.07 -46.37 42.96
CA ALA A 317 -1.25 -46.29 42.33
C ALA A 317 -1.52 -44.91 41.74
N GLU A 318 -1.05 -43.84 42.41
CA GLU A 318 -1.17 -42.48 41.91
C GLU A 318 -0.20 -42.23 40.69
N LEU A 319 0.97 -42.84 40.72
CA LEU A 319 1.93 -42.81 39.62
C LEU A 319 1.37 -43.51 38.36
N GLU A 320 0.70 -44.64 38.49
CA GLU A 320 0.08 -45.32 37.35
C GLU A 320 -1.06 -44.52 36.73
N LYS A 321 -1.79 -43.76 37.54
CA LYS A 321 -2.83 -42.84 37.06
C LYS A 321 -2.25 -41.64 36.27
N GLN A 322 -1.14 -41.10 36.74
CA GLN A 322 -0.41 -40.04 36.04
C GLN A 322 0.23 -40.55 34.73
N LYS A 323 0.70 -41.83 34.70
CA LYS A 323 1.16 -42.47 33.45
C LYS A 323 0.06 -42.58 32.41
N LYS A 324 -1.19 -42.85 32.81
CA LYS A 324 -2.32 -42.87 31.87
C LYS A 324 -2.61 -41.49 31.30
N GLN A 325 -2.52 -40.44 32.11
CA GLN A 325 -2.68 -39.08 31.64
C GLN A 325 -1.57 -38.67 30.66
N TYR A 326 -0.34 -39.05 30.93
CA TYR A 326 0.77 -38.84 30.02
C TYR A 326 0.55 -39.52 28.65
N ALA A 327 0.04 -40.76 28.64
CA ALA A 327 -0.27 -41.44 27.39
C ALA A 327 -1.36 -40.74 26.55
N GLU A 328 -2.34 -40.06 27.18
CA GLU A 328 -3.30 -39.24 26.46
C GLU A 328 -2.68 -37.97 25.86
N TYR A 329 -1.75 -37.32 26.57
CA TYR A 329 -1.03 -36.15 26.01
C TYR A 329 -0.07 -36.55 24.89
N GLU A 330 0.60 -37.69 25.02
CA GLU A 330 1.46 -38.25 24.00
C GLU A 330 0.69 -38.55 22.70
N LYS A 331 -0.51 -39.09 22.83
CA LYS A 331 -1.42 -39.31 21.71
C LYS A 331 -1.80 -38.00 20.99
N LYS A 332 -2.14 -36.96 21.75
CA LYS A 332 -2.46 -35.63 21.20
C LYS A 332 -1.25 -35.00 20.51
N TYR A 333 -0.05 -35.17 21.07
CA TYR A 333 1.19 -34.71 20.45
C TYR A 333 1.48 -35.43 19.11
N GLU A 334 1.34 -36.74 19.08
CA GLU A 334 1.56 -37.51 17.84
C GLU A 334 0.49 -37.18 16.77
N GLU A 335 -0.76 -36.93 17.16
CA GLU A 335 -1.80 -36.42 16.26
C GLU A 335 -1.44 -35.04 15.68
N GLY A 336 -0.97 -34.11 16.52
CA GLY A 336 -0.49 -32.79 16.09
C GLY A 336 0.73 -32.86 15.17
N LYS A 337 1.65 -33.77 15.43
CA LYS A 337 2.83 -34.02 14.62
C LYS A 337 2.47 -34.55 13.21
N GLN A 338 1.48 -35.43 13.12
CA GLN A 338 0.97 -35.90 11.81
C GLN A 338 0.35 -34.75 11.00
N GLN A 339 -0.40 -33.89 11.66
CA GLN A 339 -0.99 -32.71 11.02
C GLN A 339 0.10 -31.72 10.52
N LEU A 340 1.15 -31.52 11.30
CA LEU A 340 2.25 -30.64 10.92
C LEU A 340 3.08 -31.23 9.75
N GLU A 341 3.33 -32.55 9.74
CA GLU A 341 3.99 -33.21 8.61
C GLU A 341 3.15 -33.13 7.30
N ALA A 342 1.83 -33.24 7.42
CA ALA A 342 0.94 -32.99 6.29
C ALA A 342 1.02 -31.53 5.79
N ALA A 343 1.03 -30.58 6.71
CA ALA A 343 1.19 -29.17 6.40
C ALA A 343 2.58 -28.85 5.80
N LYS A 344 3.63 -29.55 6.23
CA LYS A 344 4.99 -29.42 5.69
C LYS A 344 5.09 -29.83 4.22
N LEU A 345 4.38 -30.88 3.84
CA LEU A 345 4.27 -31.26 2.42
C LEU A 345 3.62 -30.18 1.58
N GLN A 346 2.62 -29.49 2.14
CA GLN A 346 2.00 -28.32 1.47
C GLN A 346 2.97 -27.13 1.41
N MET A 347 3.79 -26.92 2.43
CA MET A 347 4.78 -25.84 2.46
C MET A 347 5.85 -25.98 1.37
N VAL A 348 6.26 -27.19 1.03
CA VAL A 348 7.19 -27.41 -0.10
C VAL A 348 6.59 -26.89 -1.42
N ALA A 349 5.29 -27.09 -1.60
CA ALA A 349 4.59 -26.56 -2.77
C ALA A 349 4.47 -25.01 -2.70
N VAL A 350 4.24 -24.47 -1.51
CA VAL A 350 4.17 -23.03 -1.25
C VAL A 350 5.53 -22.35 -1.49
N ASP A 351 6.62 -22.95 -1.05
CA ASP A 351 7.98 -22.43 -1.28
C ASP A 351 8.38 -22.51 -2.76
N ALA A 352 8.02 -23.60 -3.42
CA ALA A 352 8.22 -23.74 -4.87
C ALA A 352 7.40 -22.68 -5.64
N ALA A 353 6.14 -22.48 -5.25
CA ALA A 353 5.28 -21.46 -5.83
C ALA A 353 5.83 -20.05 -5.60
N LYS A 354 6.36 -19.76 -4.40
CA LYS A 354 7.00 -18.49 -4.05
C LYS A 354 8.24 -18.23 -4.90
N ALA A 355 9.10 -19.24 -5.07
CA ALA A 355 10.29 -19.13 -5.88
C ALA A 355 9.95 -18.86 -7.36
N GLN A 356 8.96 -19.59 -7.90
CA GLN A 356 8.47 -19.39 -9.26
C GLN A 356 7.85 -17.99 -9.45
N LEU A 357 7.03 -17.57 -8.48
CA LEU A 357 6.40 -16.25 -8.48
C LEU A 357 7.44 -15.13 -8.46
N THR A 358 8.46 -15.26 -7.60
CA THR A 358 9.54 -14.27 -7.47
C THR A 358 10.37 -14.18 -8.75
N ALA A 359 10.71 -15.34 -9.33
CA ALA A 359 11.45 -15.40 -10.59
C ALA A 359 10.62 -14.80 -11.75
N GLY A 360 9.35 -15.18 -11.84
CA GLY A 360 8.43 -14.65 -12.86
C GLY A 360 8.25 -13.13 -12.74
N LYS A 361 8.06 -12.62 -11.52
CA LYS A 361 7.99 -11.20 -11.22
C LYS A 361 9.24 -10.44 -11.67
N ALA A 362 10.42 -10.97 -11.33
CA ALA A 362 11.69 -10.36 -11.71
C ALA A 362 11.88 -10.31 -13.24
N GLN A 363 11.58 -11.41 -13.93
CA GLN A 363 11.69 -11.50 -15.38
C GLN A 363 10.74 -10.53 -16.08
N ILE A 364 9.48 -10.55 -15.71
CA ILE A 364 8.44 -9.71 -16.30
C ILE A 364 8.75 -8.23 -16.05
N ASN A 365 9.09 -7.87 -14.81
CA ASN A 365 9.43 -6.49 -14.48
C ASN A 365 10.73 -6.00 -15.14
N ALA A 366 11.70 -6.88 -15.37
CA ALA A 366 12.91 -6.53 -16.11
C ALA A 366 12.60 -6.18 -17.58
N ILE A 367 11.67 -6.91 -18.19
CA ILE A 367 11.23 -6.63 -19.57
C ILE A 367 10.41 -5.34 -19.60
N LEU A 368 9.38 -5.23 -18.76
CA LEU A 368 8.53 -4.05 -18.68
C LEU A 368 9.35 -2.78 -18.34
N GLY A 369 10.29 -2.90 -17.40
CA GLY A 369 11.18 -1.80 -17.03
C GLY A 369 12.10 -1.32 -18.17
N ARG A 370 12.51 -2.24 -19.03
CA ARG A 370 13.24 -1.87 -20.26
C ARG A 370 12.31 -1.17 -21.26
N MET A 371 11.10 -1.69 -21.42
CA MET A 371 10.11 -1.12 -22.33
C MET A 371 9.70 0.30 -21.94
N VAL A 372 9.48 0.57 -20.64
CA VAL A 372 9.13 1.91 -20.12
C VAL A 372 10.19 2.97 -20.46
N ASN A 373 11.47 2.56 -20.54
CA ASN A 373 12.59 3.47 -20.82
C ASN A 373 12.91 3.62 -22.32
N LEU A 374 12.17 2.95 -23.20
CA LEU A 374 12.32 3.11 -24.64
C LEU A 374 11.59 4.37 -25.12
N PRO A 375 12.11 5.07 -26.11
CA PRO A 375 11.39 6.16 -26.76
C PRO A 375 10.05 5.67 -27.32
N GLU A 376 9.07 6.55 -27.37
CA GLU A 376 7.70 6.23 -27.82
C GLU A 376 7.63 5.74 -29.27
N ASP A 377 8.59 6.15 -30.08
CA ASP A 377 8.76 5.75 -31.49
C ASP A 377 9.65 4.51 -31.69
N SER A 378 10.03 3.86 -30.60
CA SER A 378 10.92 2.70 -30.65
C SER A 378 10.24 1.48 -31.29
N VAL A 379 10.84 0.97 -32.36
CA VAL A 379 10.42 -0.27 -33.02
C VAL A 379 10.46 -1.50 -32.09
N LEU A 380 11.23 -1.42 -31.00
CA LEU A 380 11.35 -2.50 -30.04
C LEU A 380 10.14 -2.60 -29.09
N LEU A 381 9.38 -1.52 -28.91
CA LEU A 381 8.23 -1.52 -28.02
C LEU A 381 7.17 -2.56 -28.43
N PRO A 382 6.64 -2.57 -29.67
CA PRO A 382 5.65 -3.56 -30.08
C PRO A 382 6.24 -4.98 -30.11
N ILE A 383 7.49 -5.16 -30.52
CA ILE A 383 8.13 -6.48 -30.54
C ILE A 383 8.21 -7.11 -29.15
N LEU A 384 8.61 -6.32 -28.18
CA LEU A 384 8.68 -6.79 -26.79
C LEU A 384 7.27 -7.01 -26.20
N ALA A 385 6.30 -6.17 -26.56
CA ALA A 385 4.93 -6.33 -26.13
C ALA A 385 4.31 -7.62 -26.71
N ASP A 386 4.46 -7.88 -28.00
CA ASP A 386 3.96 -9.08 -28.65
C ASP A 386 4.57 -10.37 -28.07
N SER A 387 5.83 -10.30 -27.63
CA SER A 387 6.48 -11.43 -26.99
C SER A 387 6.02 -11.64 -25.54
N LEU A 388 5.67 -10.55 -24.83
CA LEU A 388 5.31 -10.60 -23.42
C LEU A 388 3.82 -10.78 -23.17
N ALA A 389 2.97 -10.22 -24.04
CA ALA A 389 1.51 -10.24 -23.89
C ALA A 389 0.93 -11.65 -23.69
N PRO A 390 1.32 -12.69 -24.45
CA PRO A 390 0.82 -14.03 -24.22
C PRO A 390 1.12 -14.54 -22.80
N THR A 391 2.32 -14.29 -22.30
CA THR A 391 2.72 -14.68 -20.94
C THR A 391 1.89 -13.95 -19.87
N LEU A 392 1.62 -12.68 -20.08
CA LEU A 392 0.81 -11.89 -19.15
C LEU A 392 -0.67 -12.26 -19.18
N ASN A 393 -1.18 -12.72 -20.33
CA ASN A 393 -2.56 -13.16 -20.48
C ASN A 393 -2.82 -14.56 -19.90
N GLU A 394 -1.76 -15.36 -19.66
CA GLU A 394 -1.89 -16.61 -18.91
C GLU A 394 -1.97 -16.42 -17.39
N LEU A 395 -1.69 -15.22 -16.88
CA LEU A 395 -1.81 -14.95 -15.45
C LEU A 395 -3.28 -15.02 -15.01
N THR A 396 -3.52 -15.82 -13.97
CA THR A 396 -4.86 -16.05 -13.43
C THR A 396 -4.96 -15.55 -11.99
N ASP A 397 -6.11 -15.06 -11.60
CA ASP A 397 -6.41 -14.77 -10.21
C ASP A 397 -6.50 -16.06 -9.36
N SER A 398 -6.73 -15.88 -8.07
CA SER A 398 -6.88 -16.99 -7.12
C SER A 398 -8.02 -17.97 -7.44
N ASN A 399 -8.94 -17.59 -8.32
CA ASN A 399 -10.08 -18.38 -8.75
C ASN A 399 -9.85 -19.03 -10.13
N GLY A 400 -8.65 -18.89 -10.68
CA GLY A 400 -8.29 -19.43 -12.00
C GLY A 400 -8.80 -18.59 -13.17
N LYS A 401 -9.35 -17.39 -12.93
CA LYS A 401 -9.83 -16.50 -14.00
C LYS A 401 -8.65 -15.75 -14.59
N LYS A 402 -8.50 -15.80 -15.91
CA LYS A 402 -7.46 -15.03 -16.63
C LYS A 402 -7.66 -13.52 -16.45
N LEU A 403 -6.57 -12.84 -16.16
CA LEU A 403 -6.56 -11.40 -15.92
C LEU A 403 -6.30 -10.59 -17.18
N ASN A 404 -5.89 -11.25 -18.26
CA ASN A 404 -5.61 -10.65 -19.57
C ASN A 404 -4.74 -9.39 -19.47
N LEU A 405 -3.71 -9.44 -18.63
CA LEU A 405 -2.84 -8.29 -18.37
C LEU A 405 -2.00 -7.90 -19.58
N GLY A 406 -1.76 -8.84 -20.50
CA GLY A 406 -1.06 -8.58 -21.75
C GLY A 406 -1.81 -7.62 -22.68
N ASP A 407 -3.14 -7.68 -22.65
CA ASP A 407 -3.98 -6.79 -23.46
C ASP A 407 -3.82 -5.30 -23.04
N LYS A 408 -3.41 -5.06 -21.79
CA LYS A 408 -3.15 -3.70 -21.27
C LYS A 408 -1.86 -3.07 -21.80
N LEU A 409 -1.01 -3.84 -22.48
CA LEU A 409 0.18 -3.31 -23.14
C LEU A 409 -0.17 -2.43 -24.34
N TYR A 410 -1.39 -2.60 -24.86
CA TYR A 410 -1.86 -1.90 -26.06
C TYR A 410 -2.91 -0.86 -25.69
N ASP A 411 -2.89 0.26 -26.36
CA ASP A 411 -3.95 1.27 -26.32
C ASP A 411 -5.16 0.84 -27.16
N ALA A 412 -6.18 1.70 -27.21
CA ALA A 412 -7.40 1.43 -27.98
C ALA A 412 -7.16 1.31 -29.49
N ASP A 413 -6.06 1.88 -29.99
CA ASP A 413 -5.66 1.87 -31.40
C ASP A 413 -4.66 0.74 -31.70
N GLY A 414 -4.33 -0.09 -30.69
CA GLY A 414 -3.40 -1.20 -30.81
C GLY A 414 -1.92 -0.80 -30.73
N ASN A 415 -1.59 0.41 -30.30
CA ASN A 415 -0.21 0.86 -30.17
C ASN A 415 0.31 0.58 -28.74
N VAL A 416 1.63 0.36 -28.67
CA VAL A 416 2.33 0.21 -27.40
C VAL A 416 3.07 1.51 -27.08
N THR A 417 2.74 2.13 -25.99
CA THR A 417 3.36 3.36 -25.52
C THR A 417 4.04 3.13 -24.15
N PRO A 418 5.05 3.94 -23.78
CA PRO A 418 5.59 3.89 -22.42
C PRO A 418 4.53 4.03 -21.32
N ALA A 419 3.43 4.71 -21.61
CA ALA A 419 2.29 4.89 -20.70
C ALA A 419 1.51 3.56 -20.52
N THR A 420 1.17 2.87 -21.61
CA THR A 420 0.49 1.56 -21.54
C THR A 420 1.37 0.51 -20.89
N VAL A 421 2.66 0.51 -21.19
CA VAL A 421 3.65 -0.37 -20.55
C VAL A 421 3.71 -0.11 -19.04
N LYS A 422 3.74 1.15 -18.62
CA LYS A 422 3.75 1.53 -17.21
C LYS A 422 2.47 1.14 -16.48
N ALA A 423 1.32 1.32 -17.12
CA ALA A 423 0.02 0.87 -16.59
C ALA A 423 -0.02 -0.65 -16.43
N THR A 424 0.49 -1.38 -17.43
CA THR A 424 0.63 -2.84 -17.37
C THR A 424 1.59 -3.27 -16.28
N GLN A 425 2.71 -2.59 -16.13
CA GLN A 425 3.68 -2.85 -15.06
C GLN A 425 3.05 -2.72 -13.67
N THR A 426 2.23 -1.70 -13.48
CA THR A 426 1.48 -1.52 -12.23
C THR A 426 0.52 -2.68 -12.00
N ALA A 427 -0.29 -3.03 -13.01
CA ALA A 427 -1.25 -4.12 -12.91
C ALA A 427 -0.57 -5.50 -12.69
N VAL A 428 0.59 -5.70 -13.28
CA VAL A 428 1.44 -6.89 -13.08
C VAL A 428 1.99 -6.93 -11.64
N ASN A 429 2.47 -5.80 -11.15
CA ASN A 429 2.93 -5.71 -9.76
C ASN A 429 1.80 -5.96 -8.76
N ASP A 430 0.60 -5.45 -9.02
CA ASP A 430 -0.60 -5.70 -8.21
C ASP A 430 -0.99 -7.19 -8.23
N TYR A 431 -0.89 -7.82 -9.40
CA TYR A 431 -1.11 -9.26 -9.52
C TYR A 431 -0.14 -10.06 -8.65
N PHE A 432 1.17 -9.85 -8.86
CA PHE A 432 2.20 -10.57 -8.09
C PHE A 432 2.10 -10.31 -6.60
N SER A 433 1.78 -9.11 -6.24
CA SER A 433 1.52 -8.66 -4.90
C SER A 433 0.36 -9.42 -4.25
N THR A 434 -0.74 -9.58 -4.98
CA THR A 434 -1.91 -10.34 -4.52
C THR A 434 -1.58 -11.83 -4.32
N MET A 435 -0.80 -12.41 -5.23
CA MET A 435 -0.36 -13.80 -5.12
C MET A 435 0.61 -14.02 -3.94
N GLU A 436 1.54 -13.10 -3.71
CA GLU A 436 2.46 -13.14 -2.56
C GLU A 436 1.73 -13.14 -1.20
N LYS A 437 0.56 -12.44 -1.08
CA LYS A 437 -0.28 -12.49 0.13
C LYS A 437 -0.75 -13.87 0.49
N GLN A 438 -1.31 -14.56 -0.49
CA GLN A 438 -1.88 -15.88 -0.28
C GLN A 438 -0.81 -16.88 0.13
N ILE A 439 0.35 -16.79 -0.52
CA ILE A 439 1.51 -17.62 -0.20
C ILE A 439 2.02 -17.34 1.24
N THR A 440 2.05 -16.08 1.64
CA THR A 440 2.56 -15.69 2.98
C THR A 440 1.61 -16.10 4.10
N SER A 441 0.29 -16.10 3.86
CA SER A 441 -0.69 -16.55 4.86
C SER A 441 -0.52 -18.04 5.21
N ALA A 442 -0.28 -18.90 4.21
CA ALA A 442 -0.05 -20.33 4.44
C ALA A 442 1.24 -20.58 5.24
N ALA A 443 2.31 -19.83 4.95
CA ALA A 443 3.56 -19.92 5.71
C ALA A 443 3.39 -19.52 7.18
N SER A 444 2.61 -18.46 7.44
CA SER A 444 2.33 -18.01 8.80
C SER A 444 1.58 -19.06 9.63
N GLN A 445 0.60 -19.75 9.02
CA GLN A 445 -0.14 -20.82 9.69
C GLN A 445 0.75 -22.03 10.00
N TYR A 446 1.62 -22.42 9.06
CA TYR A 446 2.57 -23.50 9.28
C TYR A 446 3.56 -23.20 10.42
N GLU A 447 4.15 -22.00 10.44
CA GLU A 447 5.08 -21.61 11.48
C GLU A 447 4.40 -21.47 12.86
N SER A 448 3.13 -21.05 12.90
CA SER A 448 2.32 -21.04 14.12
C SER A 448 2.10 -22.46 14.65
N GLY A 449 1.66 -23.37 13.78
CA GLY A 449 1.45 -24.77 14.16
C GLY A 449 2.73 -25.49 14.58
N LYS A 450 3.87 -25.17 13.94
CA LYS A 450 5.19 -25.68 14.33
C LYS A 450 5.59 -25.22 15.73
N LYS A 451 5.34 -23.96 16.05
CA LYS A 451 5.62 -23.39 17.36
C LYS A 451 4.73 -24.03 18.44
N GLU A 452 3.44 -24.20 18.17
CA GLU A 452 2.52 -24.87 19.09
C GLU A 452 2.93 -26.33 19.36
N LEU A 453 3.39 -27.03 18.34
CA LEU A 453 3.87 -28.42 18.50
C LEU A 453 5.19 -28.50 19.26
N GLU A 454 6.13 -27.56 19.03
CA GLU A 454 7.36 -27.46 19.81
C GLU A 454 7.09 -27.18 21.29
N ASP A 455 6.13 -26.32 21.57
CA ASP A 455 5.73 -26.02 22.95
C ASP A 455 5.00 -27.19 23.60
N SER A 456 4.17 -27.93 22.84
CA SER A 456 3.55 -29.17 23.28
C SER A 456 4.57 -30.28 23.54
N ARG A 457 5.62 -30.38 22.73
CA ARG A 457 6.74 -31.33 22.94
C ARG A 457 7.49 -31.01 24.21
N LYS A 458 7.81 -29.74 24.47
CA LYS A 458 8.48 -29.33 25.71
C LYS A 458 7.63 -29.65 26.93
N GLN A 459 6.30 -29.50 26.81
CA GLN A 459 5.38 -29.90 27.87
C GLN A 459 5.41 -31.44 28.11
N LEU A 460 5.38 -32.24 27.06
CA LEU A 460 5.48 -33.70 27.13
C LEU A 460 6.81 -34.17 27.74
N ASP A 461 7.91 -33.59 27.29
CA ASP A 461 9.24 -33.90 27.82
C ASP A 461 9.34 -33.49 29.30
N THR A 462 8.71 -32.36 29.67
CA THR A 462 8.61 -31.92 31.06
C THR A 462 7.77 -32.90 31.88
N TYR A 463 6.56 -33.26 31.38
CA TYR A 463 5.72 -34.25 32.06
C TYR A 463 6.39 -35.63 32.21
N LYS A 464 7.06 -36.09 31.16
CA LYS A 464 7.83 -37.35 31.21
C LYS A 464 8.93 -37.30 32.24
N SER A 465 9.67 -36.19 32.27
CA SER A 465 10.72 -35.96 33.24
C SER A 465 10.19 -35.88 34.68
N GLU A 466 9.00 -35.27 34.85
CA GLU A 466 8.36 -35.19 36.18
C GLU A 466 7.83 -36.55 36.63
N LEU A 467 7.26 -37.35 35.74
CA LEU A 467 6.84 -38.73 36.05
C LEU A 467 7.99 -39.66 36.39
N GLU A 468 9.10 -39.62 35.62
CA GLU A 468 10.30 -40.40 35.89
C GLU A 468 10.93 -40.03 37.24
N LYS A 469 10.90 -38.75 37.59
CA LYS A 469 11.38 -38.27 38.91
C LYS A 469 10.47 -38.68 40.05
N ALA A 470 9.15 -38.60 39.88
CA ALA A 470 8.18 -39.01 40.88
C ALA A 470 8.24 -40.55 41.15
N GLU A 471 8.44 -41.37 40.10
CA GLU A 471 8.63 -42.81 40.22
C GLU A 471 9.87 -43.16 41.04
N LYS A 472 10.94 -42.41 40.82
CA LYS A 472 12.17 -42.55 41.58
C LYS A 472 12.00 -42.16 43.05
N GLN A 473 11.24 -41.09 43.28
CA GLN A 473 10.94 -40.58 44.63
C GLN A 473 10.07 -41.50 45.48
N LEU A 474 9.10 -42.15 44.84
CA LEU A 474 8.20 -43.08 45.49
C LEU A 474 8.88 -44.39 45.91
N ASN A 475 10.04 -44.67 45.42
CA ASN A 475 10.74 -45.91 45.71
C ASN A 475 11.62 -45.85 46.97
N ASP A 476 11.95 -44.66 47.43
CA ASP A 476 13.12 -44.59 48.32
C ASP A 476 12.90 -44.07 49.75
N GLY A 477 11.68 -43.79 50.20
CA GLY A 477 11.70 -43.32 51.54
C GLY A 477 10.46 -42.93 52.30
N GLU A 478 10.16 -43.59 53.35
CA GLU A 478 8.89 -43.45 53.98
C GLU A 478 8.81 -42.78 55.34
N LYS A 479 9.85 -42.65 56.00
CA LYS A 479 9.75 -42.21 57.39
C LYS A 479 9.84 -40.73 57.64
N GLU A 480 10.65 -40.09 56.84
CA GLU A 480 10.74 -38.60 56.89
C GLU A 480 9.75 -37.94 55.97
N LEU A 481 8.91 -38.78 55.30
CA LEU A 481 8.01 -38.33 54.21
C LEU A 481 6.92 -37.40 54.67
N ALA A 482 6.42 -37.49 55.91
CA ALA A 482 5.30 -36.62 56.33
C ALA A 482 5.75 -35.17 56.55
N GLU A 483 6.89 -34.94 57.19
CA GLU A 483 7.46 -33.59 57.38
C GLU A 483 8.19 -33.11 56.13
N ALA A 484 8.90 -34.00 55.43
CA ALA A 484 9.53 -33.70 54.18
C ALA A 484 8.51 -33.50 53.07
N ARG A 485 7.35 -34.21 53.04
CA ARG A 485 6.24 -34.01 52.12
C ARG A 485 5.61 -32.63 52.22
N VAL A 486 5.42 -32.13 53.46
CA VAL A 486 4.87 -30.77 53.62
C VAL A 486 5.89 -29.74 53.12
N LYS A 487 7.16 -29.89 53.48
CA LYS A 487 8.23 -29.01 52.96
C LYS A 487 8.45 -29.15 51.45
N LEU A 488 8.35 -30.37 50.92
CA LEU A 488 8.45 -30.60 49.49
C LEU A 488 7.25 -30.04 48.74
N ALA A 489 6.01 -30.29 49.23
CA ALA A 489 4.79 -29.77 48.61
C ALA A 489 4.77 -28.23 48.60
N ASP A 490 5.21 -27.60 49.70
CA ASP A 490 5.34 -26.15 49.76
C ASP A 490 6.46 -25.64 48.82
N GLY A 491 7.60 -26.32 48.78
CA GLY A 491 8.70 -26.01 47.87
C GLY A 491 8.36 -26.25 46.40
N GLU A 492 7.62 -27.34 46.09
CA GLU A 492 7.16 -27.64 44.75
C GLU A 492 6.17 -26.57 44.24
N LYS A 493 5.26 -26.16 45.11
CA LYS A 493 4.29 -25.10 44.77
C LYS A 493 4.99 -23.75 44.54
N GLU A 494 5.92 -23.38 45.43
CA GLU A 494 6.71 -22.14 45.27
C GLU A 494 7.60 -22.19 44.03
N PHE A 495 8.18 -23.34 43.71
CA PHE A 495 8.98 -23.54 42.50
C PHE A 495 8.11 -23.51 41.24
N GLU A 496 6.94 -24.17 41.25
CA GLU A 496 6.05 -24.18 40.09
C GLU A 496 5.56 -22.75 39.74
N GLU A 497 5.14 -21.96 40.78
CA GLU A 497 4.79 -20.58 40.62
C GLU A 497 5.97 -19.72 40.13
N LYS A 498 7.14 -19.84 40.75
CA LYS A 498 8.34 -19.08 40.37
C LYS A 498 8.94 -19.54 39.04
N SER A 499 8.93 -20.83 38.76
CA SER A 499 9.48 -21.36 37.52
C SER A 499 8.59 -21.09 36.32
N ALA A 500 7.24 -21.07 36.48
CA ALA A 500 6.32 -20.69 35.43
C ALA A 500 6.54 -19.22 35.05
N ASP A 501 6.59 -18.32 36.01
CA ASP A 501 6.88 -16.91 35.81
C ASP A 501 8.29 -16.68 35.24
N ALA A 502 9.30 -17.35 35.78
CA ALA A 502 10.67 -17.27 35.29
C ALA A 502 10.83 -17.80 33.87
N ARG A 503 10.21 -18.94 33.55
CA ARG A 503 10.21 -19.48 32.17
C ARG A 503 9.51 -18.56 31.19
N GLN A 504 8.41 -17.94 31.58
CA GLN A 504 7.75 -16.95 30.75
C GLN A 504 8.69 -15.75 30.51
N LYS A 505 9.29 -15.21 31.56
CA LYS A 505 10.25 -14.11 31.46
C LYS A 505 11.48 -14.47 30.62
N ILE A 506 12.00 -15.71 30.77
CA ILE A 506 13.11 -16.20 29.96
C ILE A 506 12.71 -16.34 28.48
N ALA A 507 11.51 -16.87 28.20
CA ALA A 507 11.01 -16.99 26.83
C ALA A 507 10.80 -15.62 26.18
N ASP A 508 10.21 -14.69 26.92
CA ASP A 508 10.01 -13.30 26.45
C ASP A 508 11.37 -12.60 26.29
N GLY A 509 12.29 -12.80 27.25
CA GLY A 509 13.66 -12.30 27.17
C GLY A 509 14.42 -12.85 25.96
N LYS A 510 14.34 -14.17 25.70
CA LYS A 510 14.96 -14.79 24.51
C LYS A 510 14.37 -14.24 23.21
N THR A 511 13.08 -14.02 23.18
CA THR A 511 12.42 -13.43 22.01
C THR A 511 12.93 -12.00 21.76
N LYS A 512 13.00 -11.19 22.82
CA LYS A 512 13.55 -9.83 22.76
C LYS A 512 15.03 -9.82 22.37
N LEU A 513 15.83 -10.71 22.96
CA LEU A 513 17.25 -10.86 22.66
C LEU A 513 17.48 -11.26 21.20
N ASN A 514 16.75 -12.25 20.69
CA ASN A 514 16.85 -12.66 19.30
C ASN A 514 16.47 -11.53 18.34
N ARG A 515 15.41 -10.79 18.67
CA ARG A 515 15.01 -9.60 17.90
C ARG A 515 16.12 -8.54 17.93
N GLY A 516 16.65 -8.22 19.10
CA GLY A 516 17.76 -7.28 19.23
C GLY A 516 19.01 -7.70 18.46
N LYS A 517 19.33 -9.00 18.43
CA LYS A 517 20.43 -9.54 17.61
C LYS A 517 20.19 -9.39 16.11
N LEU A 518 18.95 -9.61 15.65
CA LEU A 518 18.59 -9.39 14.25
C LEU A 518 18.71 -7.92 13.89
N GLN A 519 18.18 -7.03 14.71
CA GLN A 519 18.28 -5.57 14.51
C GLN A 519 19.75 -5.10 14.51
N LEU A 520 20.58 -5.64 15.41
CA LEU A 520 22.01 -5.34 15.42
C LEU A 520 22.70 -5.83 14.14
N ALA A 521 22.42 -7.05 13.70
CA ALA A 521 22.98 -7.60 12.47
C ALA A 521 22.55 -6.79 11.23
N ASP A 522 21.31 -6.32 11.20
CA ASP A 522 20.81 -5.46 10.12
C ASP A 522 21.46 -4.07 10.16
N ALA A 523 21.65 -3.49 11.36
CA ALA A 523 22.39 -2.24 11.53
C ALA A 523 23.86 -2.35 11.11
N GLU A 524 24.54 -3.44 11.46
CA GLU A 524 25.92 -3.72 11.03
C GLU A 524 26.03 -3.90 9.52
N LYS A 525 25.10 -4.65 8.93
CA LYS A 525 25.01 -4.84 7.49
C LYS A 525 24.67 -3.55 6.76
N MET A 526 23.82 -2.71 7.36
CA MET A 526 23.51 -1.39 6.84
C MET A 526 24.76 -0.52 6.83
N LEU A 527 25.53 -0.51 7.94
CA LEU A 527 26.78 0.24 8.03
C LEU A 527 27.82 -0.24 7.01
N GLU A 528 27.96 -1.56 6.80
CA GLU A 528 28.88 -2.15 5.81
C GLU A 528 28.51 -1.78 4.37
N LYS A 529 27.22 -1.69 4.07
CA LYS A 529 26.68 -1.41 2.74
C LYS A 529 26.27 0.04 2.53
N LEU A 530 26.54 0.88 3.53
CA LEU A 530 26.12 2.26 3.49
C LEU A 530 26.74 2.97 2.29
N SER A 531 25.90 3.55 1.49
CA SER A 531 26.24 4.36 0.32
C SER A 531 25.62 5.74 0.45
N PRO A 532 26.08 6.73 -0.30
CA PRO A 532 25.45 8.04 -0.34
C PRO A 532 23.93 7.91 -0.53
N ALA A 533 23.17 8.71 0.18
CA ALA A 533 21.73 8.68 0.04
C ALA A 533 21.35 9.11 -1.38
N GLU A 534 20.58 8.29 -2.04
CA GLU A 534 20.03 8.62 -3.34
C GLU A 534 18.67 9.28 -3.14
N TRP A 535 18.50 10.45 -3.75
CA TRP A 535 17.23 11.16 -3.75
C TRP A 535 16.47 10.88 -5.03
N TYR A 536 15.19 10.54 -4.86
CA TYR A 536 14.26 10.32 -5.95
C TYR A 536 13.24 11.45 -5.95
N LEU A 537 13.31 12.28 -6.97
CA LEU A 537 12.45 13.44 -7.12
C LEU A 537 11.34 13.14 -8.11
N TYR A 538 10.12 13.34 -7.68
CA TYR A 538 8.93 13.11 -8.49
C TYR A 538 8.06 14.36 -8.51
N THR A 539 7.69 14.79 -9.69
CA THR A 539 6.65 15.81 -9.83
C THR A 539 5.28 15.21 -9.46
N ARG A 540 4.32 16.05 -9.19
CA ARG A 540 2.93 15.64 -8.90
C ARG A 540 2.39 14.67 -9.95
N LYS A 541 2.63 14.94 -11.23
CA LYS A 541 2.18 14.09 -12.33
C LYS A 541 2.85 12.71 -12.38
N GLU A 542 4.12 12.64 -11.97
CA GLU A 542 4.88 11.39 -11.97
C GLU A 542 4.46 10.46 -10.82
N LEU A 543 4.09 11.02 -9.68
CA LEU A 543 3.89 10.26 -8.45
C LEU A 543 2.42 10.09 -8.06
N ALA A 544 1.61 11.13 -8.18
CA ALA A 544 0.23 11.08 -7.73
C ALA A 544 -0.61 10.21 -8.66
N LEU A 545 -1.03 9.07 -8.10
CA LEU A 545 -1.87 8.11 -8.81
C LEU A 545 -3.17 8.78 -9.28
N GLY A 546 -3.36 8.80 -10.58
CA GLY A 546 -4.54 9.38 -11.20
C GLY A 546 -4.35 10.79 -11.77
N VAL A 547 -3.36 11.59 -11.36
CA VAL A 547 -3.17 12.96 -11.91
C VAL A 547 -2.81 12.93 -13.39
N GLY A 548 -1.80 12.14 -13.76
CA GLY A 548 -1.43 11.97 -15.16
C GLY A 548 -2.54 11.33 -15.98
N GLU A 549 -3.15 10.27 -15.44
CA GLU A 549 -4.25 9.55 -16.10
C GLU A 549 -5.48 10.46 -16.33
N PHE A 550 -5.80 11.33 -15.36
CA PHE A 550 -6.89 12.29 -15.50
C PHE A 550 -6.62 13.32 -16.60
N GLY A 551 -5.37 13.80 -16.69
CA GLY A 551 -4.91 14.66 -17.79
C GLY A 551 -5.01 13.97 -19.15
N ASP A 552 -4.59 12.69 -19.21
CA ASP A 552 -4.69 11.88 -20.43
C ASP A 552 -6.15 11.62 -20.84
N ASP A 553 -7.04 11.40 -19.89
CA ASP A 553 -8.47 11.23 -20.16
C ASP A 553 -9.10 12.53 -20.68
N ALA A 554 -8.73 13.68 -20.09
CA ALA A 554 -9.12 14.98 -20.63
C ALA A 554 -8.59 15.19 -22.06
N ALA A 555 -7.33 14.82 -22.31
CA ALA A 555 -6.73 14.89 -23.66
C ALA A 555 -7.40 13.93 -24.66
N ARG A 556 -7.83 12.75 -24.22
CA ARG A 556 -8.63 11.82 -25.06
C ARG A 556 -9.97 12.44 -25.43
N ILE A 557 -10.62 13.14 -24.49
CA ILE A 557 -11.86 13.88 -24.77
C ILE A 557 -11.60 15.00 -25.78
N ASP A 558 -10.49 15.73 -25.66
CA ASP A 558 -10.09 16.75 -26.63
C ASP A 558 -9.87 16.17 -28.03
N ASN A 559 -9.23 15.02 -28.13
CA ASN A 559 -9.02 14.30 -29.40
C ASN A 559 -10.36 13.87 -30.01
N ILE A 560 -11.28 13.34 -29.20
CA ILE A 560 -12.64 13.00 -29.63
C ILE A 560 -13.36 14.27 -30.12
N SER A 561 -13.21 15.37 -29.37
CA SER A 561 -13.81 16.67 -29.72
C SER A 561 -13.30 17.22 -31.06
N THR A 562 -12.13 16.85 -31.49
CA THR A 562 -11.53 17.29 -32.75
C THR A 562 -12.00 16.44 -33.94
N ILE A 563 -12.06 15.13 -33.77
CA ILE A 563 -12.37 14.17 -34.85
C ILE A 563 -13.87 14.03 -35.06
N PHE A 564 -14.63 13.89 -33.99
CA PHE A 564 -16.06 13.60 -34.06
C PHE A 564 -16.90 14.70 -34.77
N PRO A 565 -16.65 16.01 -34.52
CA PRO A 565 -17.36 17.07 -35.19
C PRO A 565 -17.16 17.11 -36.71
N VAL A 566 -15.96 16.68 -37.19
CA VAL A 566 -15.68 16.60 -38.62
C VAL A 566 -16.64 15.60 -39.30
N PHE A 567 -16.78 14.42 -38.70
CA PHE A 567 -17.73 13.43 -39.20
C PHE A 567 -19.18 13.93 -39.10
N PHE A 568 -19.53 14.55 -37.97
CA PHE A 568 -20.87 15.08 -37.76
C PHE A 568 -21.19 16.21 -38.74
N LEU A 569 -20.21 17.10 -38.97
CA LEU A 569 -20.33 18.16 -39.96
C LEU A 569 -20.47 17.59 -41.39
N ALA A 570 -19.71 16.57 -41.72
CA ALA A 570 -19.81 15.90 -43.02
C ALA A 570 -21.19 15.26 -43.22
N VAL A 571 -21.71 14.58 -42.20
CA VAL A 571 -23.06 14.00 -42.22
C VAL A 571 -24.13 15.11 -42.31
N ALA A 572 -23.98 16.17 -41.51
CA ALA A 572 -24.89 17.32 -41.57
C ALA A 572 -24.87 17.97 -42.96
N ALA A 573 -23.68 18.17 -43.53
CA ALA A 573 -23.51 18.70 -44.88
C ALA A 573 -24.17 17.80 -45.93
N LEU A 574 -23.99 16.46 -45.81
CA LEU A 574 -24.62 15.50 -46.72
C LEU A 574 -26.15 15.54 -46.63
N VAL A 575 -26.68 15.58 -45.39
CA VAL A 575 -28.14 15.69 -45.15
C VAL A 575 -28.67 17.02 -45.67
N CYS A 576 -27.93 18.11 -45.42
CA CYS A 576 -28.30 19.43 -45.97
C CYS A 576 -28.28 19.41 -47.50
N LEU A 577 -27.21 18.87 -48.10
CA LEU A 577 -27.06 18.80 -49.55
C LEU A 577 -28.18 17.97 -50.18
N THR A 578 -28.47 16.79 -49.64
CA THR A 578 -29.53 15.91 -50.13
C THR A 578 -30.92 16.56 -49.99
N THR A 579 -31.15 17.22 -48.85
CA THR A 579 -32.41 17.91 -48.58
C THR A 579 -32.58 19.13 -49.49
N MET A 580 -31.52 19.91 -49.69
CA MET A 580 -31.54 21.07 -50.60
C MET A 580 -31.66 20.64 -52.06
N ALA A 581 -30.92 19.59 -52.47
CA ALA A 581 -31.04 19.05 -53.84
C ALA A 581 -32.47 18.60 -54.12
N ARG A 582 -33.09 17.89 -53.19
CA ARG A 582 -34.48 17.47 -53.29
C ARG A 582 -35.45 18.66 -53.31
N MET A 583 -35.21 19.71 -52.51
CA MET A 583 -36.01 20.91 -52.48
C MET A 583 -35.93 21.69 -53.82
N VAL A 584 -34.73 21.81 -54.38
CA VAL A 584 -34.51 22.42 -55.70
C VAL A 584 -35.22 21.60 -56.78
N GLU A 585 -35.23 20.29 -56.72
CA GLU A 585 -35.89 19.43 -57.68
C GLU A 585 -37.41 19.51 -57.55
N GLU A 586 -37.97 19.59 -56.36
CA GLU A 586 -39.40 19.83 -56.10
C GLU A 586 -39.84 21.22 -56.56
N GLN A 587 -38.98 22.24 -56.47
CA GLN A 587 -39.27 23.62 -56.88
C GLN A 587 -38.83 23.95 -58.33
N ARG A 588 -38.30 22.95 -59.05
CA ARG A 588 -37.74 23.16 -60.41
C ARG A 588 -38.64 23.89 -61.36
N THR A 589 -39.96 23.64 -61.31
CA THR A 589 -40.94 24.27 -62.15
C THR A 589 -41.13 25.76 -61.79
N GLU A 590 -41.12 26.09 -60.52
CA GLU A 590 -41.24 27.42 -59.96
C GLU A 590 -40.03 28.30 -60.31
N ILE A 591 -38.85 27.74 -60.08
CA ILE A 591 -37.55 28.33 -60.45
C ILE A 591 -37.46 28.56 -61.95
N GLY A 592 -37.92 27.62 -62.78
CA GLY A 592 -37.98 27.75 -64.21
C GLY A 592 -38.89 28.85 -64.66
N THR A 593 -40.04 29.01 -64.01
CA THR A 593 -41.04 30.07 -64.32
C THR A 593 -40.48 31.45 -63.95
N LEU A 594 -39.84 31.59 -62.76
CA LEU A 594 -39.22 32.85 -62.34
C LEU A 594 -38.08 33.26 -63.30
N LYS A 595 -37.28 32.31 -63.73
CA LYS A 595 -36.20 32.51 -64.71
C LYS A 595 -36.76 32.92 -66.05
N ALA A 596 -37.84 32.30 -66.50
CA ALA A 596 -38.51 32.66 -67.77
C ALA A 596 -39.16 34.05 -67.74
N LEU A 597 -39.58 34.51 -66.57
CA LEU A 597 -40.12 35.88 -66.35
C LEU A 597 -38.99 36.92 -66.19
N GLY A 598 -37.70 36.56 -66.33
CA GLY A 598 -36.59 37.51 -66.33
C GLY A 598 -36.14 37.99 -64.98
N TYR A 599 -36.50 37.29 -63.89
CA TYR A 599 -35.97 37.59 -62.55
C TYR A 599 -34.51 37.25 -62.44
N THR A 600 -33.78 38.02 -61.63
CA THR A 600 -32.33 37.80 -61.39
C THR A 600 -32.06 36.50 -60.59
N CYS A 601 -30.93 35.87 -60.86
CA CYS A 601 -30.56 34.62 -60.23
C CYS A 601 -30.57 34.68 -58.67
N LEU A 602 -30.24 35.82 -58.08
CA LEU A 602 -30.37 36.07 -56.65
C LEU A 602 -31.77 35.86 -56.07
N LEU A 603 -32.83 36.08 -56.90
CA LEU A 603 -34.22 35.98 -56.45
C LEU A 603 -34.72 34.51 -56.44
N TYR A 604 -34.25 33.67 -57.35
CA TYR A 604 -34.70 32.28 -57.44
C TYR A 604 -33.70 31.26 -56.82
N THR A 605 -32.57 31.74 -56.31
CA THR A 605 -31.60 30.92 -55.59
C THR A 605 -31.52 31.25 -54.11
N SER A 606 -32.15 32.32 -53.64
CA SER A 606 -32.28 32.69 -52.24
C SER A 606 -33.60 32.24 -51.63
#